data_c15795a5624389f03edd445ef1ceb948
#
_entry.id   c15795a5624389f03edd445ef1ceb948
#
_cell.length_a   1.000
_cell.length_b   1.000
_cell.length_c   1.000
_cell.angle_alpha   90.00
_cell.angle_beta   90.00
_cell.angle_gamma   90.00
#
_symmetry.space_group_name_H-M   'P 1'
#
loop_
_entity.id
_entity.type
_entity.pdbx_description
1 polymer ?
#
loop_
_entity_poly.entity_id
_entity_poly.type
_entity_poly.pdbx_seq_one_letter_code
_entity_poly.pdbx_strand_id
1 'polypeptide(L)'
;MDVEEYRAARRTRLVERALELGLPADEAGLVVDRVIADQRRRIRRAEDPDDVVVPALRDAIVAGRTGARTSTLVVLLALAAIVVAVPVAYVTRDEPAPVMPSLFGLTTSEATRALERDDIASRVVEVPQCNPSGQVLGSDPPPGSAVGTDEVVTLIATSTPEWRCPDDAAARDRAWTFLRFLVSGTGRPGFAQGVRLFVDGEEVTVVGGAESADTPGWRSVVRDPVLDYASRPAANPLGQPVVSVSYGVPPPTTCGHPRATPAGAVLPSTRVVLTVGGDGSSDACGLTIDLFDNVLGAISGVALYTPSPPAQ
;
A
#
# COMPACT_ATOMS: atom_id res chain seq x y z
N MET A 1 15.14 -44.14 60.99
CA MET A 1 15.31 -44.76 59.66
C MET A 1 15.69 -43.71 58.63
N ASP A 2 16.67 -43.98 57.75
CA ASP A 2 17.00 -43.03 56.70
C ASP A 2 15.97 -43.14 55.58
N VAL A 3 15.78 -41.99 54.83
CA VAL A 3 14.76 -41.87 53.78
C VAL A 3 15.03 -42.83 52.61
N GLU A 4 16.29 -43.04 52.26
CA GLU A 4 16.67 -43.98 51.21
C GLU A 4 16.44 -45.44 51.60
N GLU A 5 16.70 -45.77 52.87
CA GLU A 5 16.40 -47.10 53.44
C GLU A 5 14.88 -47.34 53.46
N TYR A 6 14.10 -46.34 53.84
CA TYR A 6 12.63 -46.40 53.78
C TYR A 6 12.13 -46.57 52.35
N ARG A 7 12.66 -45.81 51.45
CA ARG A 7 12.32 -45.89 50.02
C ARG A 7 12.60 -47.25 49.45
N ALA A 8 13.80 -47.78 49.69
CA ALA A 8 14.17 -49.13 49.22
C ALA A 8 13.26 -50.25 49.80
N ALA A 9 12.89 -50.13 51.05
CA ALA A 9 12.07 -51.15 51.75
C ALA A 9 10.57 -51.06 51.39
N ARG A 10 10.02 -49.87 51.10
CA ARG A 10 8.56 -49.63 51.00
C ARG A 10 8.06 -49.23 49.67
N ARG A 11 8.91 -48.77 48.69
CA ARG A 11 8.53 -48.23 47.41
C ARG A 11 7.57 -49.12 46.61
N THR A 12 7.88 -50.41 46.51
CA THR A 12 7.05 -51.34 45.74
C THR A 12 5.63 -51.43 46.33
N ARG A 13 5.51 -51.55 47.66
CA ARG A 13 4.21 -51.63 48.36
C ARG A 13 3.41 -50.30 48.24
N LEU A 14 4.09 -49.18 48.27
CA LEU A 14 3.44 -47.84 48.06
C LEU A 14 2.96 -47.67 46.64
N VAL A 15 3.68 -48.15 45.62
CA VAL A 15 3.25 -48.13 44.21
C VAL A 15 2.03 -49.03 44.01
N GLU A 16 2.03 -50.26 44.59
CA GLU A 16 0.84 -51.15 44.59
C GLU A 16 -0.36 -50.45 45.22
N ARG A 17 -0.15 -49.76 46.33
CA ARG A 17 -1.21 -49.01 47.01
C ARG A 17 -1.73 -47.80 46.16
N ALA A 18 -0.84 -47.14 45.42
CA ALA A 18 -1.22 -46.06 44.49
C ALA A 18 -2.07 -46.60 43.33
N LEU A 19 -1.74 -47.77 42.78
CA LEU A 19 -2.54 -48.46 41.77
C LEU A 19 -3.92 -48.88 42.29
N GLU A 20 -4.00 -49.43 43.50
CA GLU A 20 -5.27 -49.76 44.17
C GLU A 20 -6.16 -48.52 44.36
N LEU A 21 -5.55 -47.37 44.61
CA LEU A 21 -6.23 -46.08 44.70
C LEU A 21 -6.59 -45.49 43.34
N GLY A 22 -6.27 -46.19 42.22
CA GLY A 22 -6.69 -45.89 40.87
C GLY A 22 -5.79 -44.89 40.14
N LEU A 23 -4.50 -44.79 40.50
CA LEU A 23 -3.52 -44.13 39.65
C LEU A 23 -3.15 -45.00 38.44
N PRO A 24 -2.89 -44.41 37.27
CA PRO A 24 -2.32 -45.13 36.12
C PRO A 24 -0.92 -45.67 36.44
N ALA A 25 -0.56 -46.80 35.84
CA ALA A 25 0.69 -47.50 36.13
C ALA A 25 1.96 -46.67 35.80
N ASP A 26 1.88 -45.85 34.80
CA ASP A 26 2.93 -44.92 34.36
C ASP A 26 3.13 -43.74 35.33
N GLU A 27 2.10 -43.35 36.07
CA GLU A 27 2.15 -42.22 37.02
C GLU A 27 2.44 -42.68 38.46
N ALA A 28 2.02 -43.88 38.85
CA ALA A 28 2.07 -44.36 40.22
C ALA A 28 3.47 -44.29 40.85
N GLY A 29 4.50 -44.68 40.09
CA GLY A 29 5.88 -44.60 40.54
C GLY A 29 6.38 -43.18 40.78
N LEU A 30 6.02 -42.27 39.89
CA LEU A 30 6.42 -40.85 39.96
C LEU A 30 5.76 -40.11 41.13
N VAL A 31 4.47 -40.39 41.37
CA VAL A 31 3.73 -39.79 42.50
C VAL A 31 4.27 -40.27 43.83
N VAL A 32 4.54 -41.61 43.98
CA VAL A 32 5.14 -42.16 45.17
C VAL A 32 6.51 -41.55 45.46
N ASP A 33 7.40 -41.50 44.47
CA ASP A 33 8.73 -40.92 44.62
C ASP A 33 8.67 -39.42 45.02
N ARG A 34 7.72 -38.66 44.48
CA ARG A 34 7.48 -37.26 44.85
C ARG A 34 6.99 -37.15 46.31
N VAL A 35 6.03 -37.93 46.71
CA VAL A 35 5.50 -37.91 48.09
C VAL A 35 6.58 -38.26 49.10
N ILE A 36 7.41 -39.28 48.85
CA ILE A 36 8.54 -39.62 49.72
C ILE A 36 9.52 -38.45 49.82
N ALA A 37 9.83 -37.79 48.68
CA ALA A 37 10.73 -36.64 48.67
C ALA A 37 10.16 -35.47 49.48
N ASP A 38 8.87 -35.16 49.33
CA ASP A 38 8.19 -34.05 50.02
C ASP A 38 8.09 -34.30 51.53
N GLN A 39 7.87 -35.56 51.94
CA GLN A 39 7.77 -35.91 53.34
C GLN A 39 9.12 -36.23 54.03
N ARG A 40 10.24 -36.02 53.36
CA ARG A 40 11.61 -36.36 53.77
C ARG A 40 11.97 -35.98 55.23
N ARG A 41 11.57 -34.77 55.68
CA ARG A 41 11.83 -34.30 57.06
C ARG A 41 10.95 -35.00 58.09
N ARG A 42 9.72 -35.38 57.73
CA ARG A 42 8.77 -36.01 58.61
C ARG A 42 9.10 -37.50 58.76
N ILE A 43 9.49 -38.20 57.69
CA ILE A 43 9.94 -39.57 57.68
C ILE A 43 11.09 -39.79 58.69
N ARG A 44 12.09 -38.88 58.73
CA ARG A 44 13.22 -39.00 59.68
C ARG A 44 12.85 -38.85 61.15
N ARG A 45 11.71 -38.20 61.42
CA ARG A 45 11.26 -37.89 62.81
C ARG A 45 10.11 -38.80 63.28
N ALA A 46 9.49 -39.50 62.37
CA ALA A 46 8.38 -40.38 62.69
C ALA A 46 8.86 -41.74 63.37
N GLU A 47 8.09 -42.16 64.28
CA GLU A 47 8.28 -43.49 64.93
C GLU A 47 7.90 -44.61 63.91
N ASP A 48 6.78 -44.39 63.18
CA ASP A 48 6.41 -45.16 61.99
C ASP A 48 6.29 -44.22 60.78
N PRO A 49 7.19 -44.28 59.76
CA PRO A 49 7.11 -43.49 58.55
C PRO A 49 5.87 -43.79 57.72
N ASP A 50 5.25 -44.93 57.76
CA ASP A 50 4.05 -45.29 57.04
C ASP A 50 2.87 -44.38 57.43
N ASP A 51 2.79 -43.97 58.72
CA ASP A 51 1.76 -43.05 59.21
C ASP A 51 1.84 -41.66 58.62
N VAL A 52 2.97 -41.30 58.09
CA VAL A 52 3.19 -39.98 57.40
C VAL A 52 3.02 -40.10 55.90
N VAL A 53 3.56 -41.15 55.28
CA VAL A 53 3.62 -41.29 53.85
C VAL A 53 2.30 -41.80 53.25
N VAL A 54 1.59 -42.70 53.87
CA VAL A 54 0.34 -43.24 53.33
C VAL A 54 -0.79 -42.22 53.28
N PRO A 55 -1.05 -41.38 54.30
CA PRO A 55 -2.01 -40.30 54.20
C PRO A 55 -1.61 -39.26 53.12
N ALA A 56 -0.33 -38.84 53.08
CA ALA A 56 0.16 -37.88 52.09
C ALA A 56 0.04 -38.40 50.65
N LEU A 57 0.23 -39.69 50.41
CA LEU A 57 0.02 -40.33 49.12
C LEU A 57 -1.47 -40.28 48.72
N ARG A 58 -2.38 -40.53 49.65
CA ARG A 58 -3.82 -40.45 49.41
C ARG A 58 -4.25 -39.02 49.05
N ASP A 59 -3.76 -38.04 49.80
CA ASP A 59 -4.05 -36.64 49.55
C ASP A 59 -3.52 -36.15 48.19
N ALA A 60 -2.31 -36.58 47.83
CA ALA A 60 -1.72 -36.26 46.51
C ALA A 60 -2.54 -36.86 45.36
N ILE A 61 -3.07 -38.07 45.51
CA ILE A 61 -3.93 -38.72 44.51
C ILE A 61 -5.27 -37.99 44.36
N VAL A 62 -5.88 -37.59 45.47
CA VAL A 62 -7.15 -36.83 45.47
C VAL A 62 -6.95 -35.45 44.85
N ALA A 63 -5.88 -34.72 45.20
CA ALA A 63 -5.55 -33.42 44.65
C ALA A 63 -5.26 -33.48 43.13
N GLY A 64 -4.57 -34.52 42.66
CA GLY A 64 -4.33 -34.75 41.24
C GLY A 64 -5.62 -34.94 40.42
N ARG A 65 -6.60 -35.68 40.99
CA ARG A 65 -7.91 -35.89 40.35
C ARG A 65 -8.77 -34.62 40.26
N THR A 66 -8.69 -33.75 41.25
CA THR A 66 -9.42 -32.48 41.27
C THR A 66 -8.74 -31.45 40.35
N GLY A 67 -7.41 -31.41 40.31
CA GLY A 67 -6.64 -30.51 39.46
C GLY A 67 -6.81 -30.79 37.97
N ALA A 68 -6.89 -32.05 37.54
CA ALA A 68 -7.07 -32.44 36.15
C ALA A 68 -8.45 -31.98 35.59
N ARG A 69 -9.52 -32.09 36.42
CA ARG A 69 -10.87 -31.68 36.00
C ARG A 69 -11.01 -30.17 35.86
N THR A 70 -10.43 -29.39 36.75
CA THR A 70 -10.47 -27.93 36.69
C THR A 70 -9.61 -27.39 35.53
N SER A 71 -8.46 -27.98 35.25
CA SER A 71 -7.59 -27.60 34.13
C SER A 71 -8.28 -27.85 32.78
N THR A 72 -8.98 -28.97 32.60
CA THR A 72 -9.70 -29.28 31.35
C THR A 72 -10.85 -28.30 31.10
N LEU A 73 -11.56 -27.93 32.15
CA LEU A 73 -12.70 -26.99 32.02
C LEU A 73 -12.23 -25.57 31.70
N VAL A 74 -11.12 -25.12 32.29
CA VAL A 74 -10.49 -23.84 31.99
C VAL A 74 -9.98 -23.79 30.54
N VAL A 75 -9.35 -24.87 30.06
CA VAL A 75 -8.87 -24.96 28.66
C VAL A 75 -10.04 -24.96 27.67
N LEU A 76 -11.12 -25.68 27.97
CA LEU A 76 -12.33 -25.66 27.11
C LEU A 76 -13.02 -24.30 27.07
N LEU A 77 -13.12 -23.61 28.20
CA LEU A 77 -13.65 -22.23 28.24
C LEU A 77 -12.77 -21.23 27.51
N ALA A 78 -11.45 -21.35 27.61
CA ALA A 78 -10.51 -20.52 26.88
C ALA A 78 -10.59 -20.76 25.36
N LEU A 79 -10.69 -22.02 24.93
CA LEU A 79 -10.89 -22.38 23.53
C LEU A 79 -12.23 -21.87 22.99
N ALA A 80 -13.33 -22.01 23.75
CA ALA A 80 -14.62 -21.48 23.37
C ALA A 80 -14.61 -19.94 23.25
N ALA A 81 -13.93 -19.24 24.14
CA ALA A 81 -13.76 -17.79 24.08
C ALA A 81 -12.96 -17.36 22.84
N ILE A 82 -11.92 -18.09 22.45
CA ILE A 82 -11.14 -17.83 21.23
C ILE A 82 -11.99 -18.09 19.97
N VAL A 83 -12.76 -19.17 19.92
CA VAL A 83 -13.62 -19.52 18.78
C VAL A 83 -14.71 -18.48 18.56
N VAL A 84 -15.18 -17.80 19.60
CA VAL A 84 -16.18 -16.73 19.50
C VAL A 84 -15.52 -15.36 19.27
N ALA A 85 -14.40 -15.07 19.93
CA ALA A 85 -13.74 -13.77 19.86
C ALA A 85 -13.06 -13.53 18.49
N VAL A 86 -12.52 -14.57 17.85
CA VAL A 86 -11.85 -14.44 16.54
C VAL A 86 -12.82 -14.03 15.44
N PRO A 87 -13.98 -14.69 15.22
CA PRO A 87 -14.93 -14.24 14.20
C PRO A 87 -15.56 -12.89 14.53
N VAL A 88 -15.82 -12.57 15.81
CA VAL A 88 -16.32 -11.24 16.20
C VAL A 88 -15.29 -10.15 15.89
N ALA A 89 -14.01 -10.36 16.21
CA ALA A 89 -12.94 -9.44 15.88
C ALA A 89 -12.71 -9.30 14.36
N TYR A 90 -13.02 -10.32 13.57
CA TYR A 90 -12.93 -10.29 12.11
C TYR A 90 -14.09 -9.50 11.49
N VAL A 91 -15.30 -9.64 12.03
CA VAL A 91 -16.51 -8.92 11.56
C VAL A 91 -16.51 -7.45 12.00
N THR A 92 -15.84 -7.10 13.10
CA THR A 92 -15.75 -5.72 13.59
C THR A 92 -14.46 -4.99 13.17
N ARG A 93 -13.62 -5.59 12.32
CA ARG A 93 -12.57 -4.83 11.66
C ARG A 93 -13.25 -3.92 10.64
N ASP A 94 -13.30 -2.65 10.94
CA ASP A 94 -13.57 -1.64 9.93
C ASP A 94 -12.54 -1.86 8.80
N GLU A 95 -12.99 -2.28 7.64
CA GLU A 95 -12.15 -2.34 6.46
C GLU A 95 -11.58 -0.94 6.25
N PRO A 96 -10.25 -0.79 6.11
CA PRO A 96 -9.69 0.53 5.90
C PRO A 96 -10.37 1.15 4.69
N ALA A 97 -10.87 2.39 4.86
CA ALA A 97 -11.53 3.10 3.77
C ALA A 97 -10.65 3.06 2.51
N PRO A 98 -11.22 2.78 1.33
CA PRO A 98 -10.47 2.76 0.10
C PRO A 98 -9.80 4.13 -0.14
N VAL A 99 -8.59 4.10 -0.66
CA VAL A 99 -7.81 5.31 -0.96
C VAL A 99 -8.01 5.66 -2.42
N MET A 100 -8.34 6.93 -2.68
CA MET A 100 -8.54 7.44 -4.03
C MET A 100 -7.31 7.22 -4.92
N PRO A 101 -7.40 6.44 -5.99
CA PRO A 101 -6.29 6.24 -6.92
C PRO A 101 -6.06 7.48 -7.80
N SER A 102 -4.86 7.62 -8.38
CA SER A 102 -4.61 8.63 -9.40
C SER A 102 -5.29 8.23 -10.72
N LEU A 103 -6.23 9.04 -11.17
CA LEU A 103 -6.99 8.81 -12.41
C LEU A 103 -6.64 9.82 -13.51
N PHE A 104 -5.71 10.74 -13.26
CA PHE A 104 -5.25 11.75 -14.21
C PHE A 104 -4.75 11.10 -15.51
N GLY A 105 -5.19 11.64 -16.64
CA GLY A 105 -4.77 11.17 -17.96
C GLY A 105 -5.47 9.91 -18.46
N LEU A 106 -6.30 9.25 -17.65
CA LEU A 106 -7.17 8.15 -18.12
C LEU A 106 -8.36 8.71 -18.89
N THR A 107 -8.96 7.89 -19.74
CA THR A 107 -10.30 8.20 -20.27
C THR A 107 -11.35 8.06 -19.17
N THR A 108 -12.47 8.75 -19.30
CA THR A 108 -13.60 8.63 -18.36
C THR A 108 -14.03 7.18 -18.17
N SER A 109 -14.06 6.39 -19.24
CA SER A 109 -14.45 4.98 -19.16
C SER A 109 -13.41 4.10 -18.44
N GLU A 110 -12.12 4.41 -18.55
CA GLU A 110 -11.06 3.71 -17.82
C GLU A 110 -11.09 4.09 -16.34
N ALA A 111 -11.28 5.37 -16.04
CA ALA A 111 -11.37 5.89 -14.67
C ALA A 111 -12.60 5.33 -13.93
N THR A 112 -13.78 5.35 -14.58
CA THR A 112 -14.99 4.77 -13.99
C THR A 112 -14.81 3.29 -13.69
N ARG A 113 -14.26 2.50 -14.63
CA ARG A 113 -13.97 1.08 -14.38
C ARG A 113 -12.92 0.84 -13.29
N ALA A 114 -11.99 1.78 -13.10
CA ALA A 114 -11.02 1.68 -12.00
C ALA A 114 -11.72 1.84 -10.66
N LEU A 115 -12.62 2.82 -10.53
CA LEU A 115 -13.39 3.07 -9.31
C LEU A 115 -14.42 1.95 -9.03
N GLU A 116 -15.10 1.45 -10.06
CA GLU A 116 -16.06 0.33 -9.93
C GLU A 116 -15.42 -0.95 -9.38
N ARG A 117 -14.14 -1.20 -9.67
CA ARG A 117 -13.43 -2.37 -9.10
C ARG A 117 -13.23 -2.28 -7.60
N ASP A 118 -13.23 -1.07 -7.07
CA ASP A 118 -13.07 -0.80 -5.64
C ASP A 118 -14.41 -0.41 -4.99
N ASP A 119 -15.56 -0.71 -5.68
CA ASP A 119 -16.94 -0.39 -5.28
C ASP A 119 -17.17 1.10 -4.99
N ILE A 120 -16.42 1.99 -5.65
CA ILE A 120 -16.55 3.44 -5.49
C ILE A 120 -17.49 4.00 -6.55
N ALA A 121 -18.56 4.65 -6.11
CA ALA A 121 -19.50 5.33 -7.00
C ALA A 121 -18.86 6.60 -7.58
N SER A 122 -19.10 6.89 -8.87
CA SER A 122 -18.55 8.09 -9.51
C SER A 122 -19.56 8.82 -10.39
N ARG A 123 -19.33 10.11 -10.56
CA ARG A 123 -20.01 10.96 -11.54
C ARG A 123 -18.99 11.78 -12.35
N VAL A 124 -19.31 12.09 -13.58
CA VAL A 124 -18.44 12.88 -14.46
C VAL A 124 -18.96 14.33 -14.55
N VAL A 125 -18.03 15.27 -14.38
CA VAL A 125 -18.25 16.69 -14.66
C VAL A 125 -17.34 17.07 -15.82
N GLU A 126 -17.93 17.59 -16.90
CA GLU A 126 -17.20 17.98 -18.10
C GLU A 126 -16.76 19.42 -18.04
N VAL A 127 -15.49 19.66 -18.43
CA VAL A 127 -14.89 21.00 -18.51
C VAL A 127 -14.42 21.24 -19.95
N PRO A 128 -14.93 22.28 -20.63
CA PRO A 128 -14.54 22.58 -22.01
C PRO A 128 -13.06 22.99 -22.08
N GLN A 129 -12.27 22.22 -22.81
CA GLN A 129 -10.85 22.50 -23.06
C GLN A 129 -10.45 22.05 -24.46
N CYS A 130 -9.43 22.70 -25.04
CA CYS A 130 -8.86 22.31 -26.33
C CYS A 130 -7.99 21.05 -26.25
N ASN A 131 -8.50 20.02 -25.59
CA ASN A 131 -7.87 18.71 -25.42
C ASN A 131 -8.78 17.60 -25.97
N PRO A 132 -8.30 16.38 -26.20
CA PRO A 132 -9.18 15.27 -26.56
C PRO A 132 -10.31 15.13 -25.51
N SER A 133 -11.54 14.97 -25.99
CA SER A 133 -12.70 14.85 -25.10
C SER A 133 -12.64 13.59 -24.26
N GLY A 134 -13.13 13.67 -23.03
CA GLY A 134 -13.21 12.53 -22.09
C GLY A 134 -11.89 12.17 -21.41
N GLN A 135 -10.89 13.03 -21.42
CA GLN A 135 -9.67 12.82 -20.62
C GLN A 135 -9.89 13.32 -19.20
N VAL A 136 -9.57 12.50 -18.20
CA VAL A 136 -9.70 12.88 -16.79
C VAL A 136 -8.57 13.84 -16.41
N LEU A 137 -8.95 15.01 -15.97
CA LEU A 137 -8.05 16.05 -15.46
C LEU A 137 -7.76 15.86 -13.97
N GLY A 138 -8.66 15.22 -13.25
CA GLY A 138 -8.56 14.99 -11.83
C GLY A 138 -9.86 14.51 -11.21
N SER A 139 -9.91 14.48 -9.87
CA SER A 139 -11.04 13.99 -9.10
C SER A 139 -11.26 14.78 -7.82
N ASP A 140 -12.47 14.72 -7.31
CA ASP A 140 -12.84 15.17 -5.98
C ASP A 140 -13.58 14.02 -5.28
N PRO A 141 -13.00 13.47 -4.19
CA PRO A 141 -11.77 13.88 -3.51
C PRO A 141 -10.50 13.63 -4.34
N PRO A 142 -9.39 14.31 -4.03
CA PRO A 142 -8.14 14.18 -4.78
C PRO A 142 -7.46 12.83 -4.52
N PRO A 143 -6.53 12.39 -5.38
CA PRO A 143 -5.74 11.18 -5.20
C PRO A 143 -5.07 11.12 -3.83
N GLY A 144 -5.06 9.92 -3.21
CA GLY A 144 -4.50 9.70 -1.88
C GLY A 144 -5.45 9.99 -0.71
N SER A 145 -6.62 10.58 -0.95
CA SER A 145 -7.65 10.78 0.08
C SER A 145 -8.37 9.47 0.39
N ALA A 146 -8.83 9.31 1.63
CA ALA A 146 -9.76 8.24 1.97
C ALA A 146 -11.14 8.54 1.38
N VAL A 147 -11.79 7.54 0.82
CA VAL A 147 -13.13 7.65 0.22
C VAL A 147 -14.12 6.97 1.16
N GLY A 148 -15.17 7.70 1.56
CA GLY A 148 -16.25 7.14 2.40
C GLY A 148 -17.09 6.11 1.64
N THR A 149 -17.72 5.17 2.34
CA THR A 149 -18.53 4.08 1.76
C THR A 149 -19.72 4.57 0.94
N ASP A 150 -20.27 5.74 1.25
CA ASP A 150 -21.41 6.36 0.55
C ASP A 150 -20.99 7.60 -0.27
N GLU A 151 -19.70 7.85 -0.39
CA GLU A 151 -19.18 9.03 -1.07
C GLU A 151 -19.17 8.81 -2.58
N VAL A 152 -19.68 9.79 -3.32
CA VAL A 152 -19.68 9.78 -4.79
C VAL A 152 -18.50 10.63 -5.27
N VAL A 153 -17.52 9.97 -5.86
CA VAL A 153 -16.34 10.63 -6.45
C VAL A 153 -16.74 11.43 -7.70
N THR A 154 -16.35 12.70 -7.76
CA THR A 154 -16.53 13.52 -8.96
C THR A 154 -15.29 13.40 -9.84
N LEU A 155 -15.45 12.85 -11.04
CA LEU A 155 -14.43 12.86 -12.08
C LEU A 155 -14.56 14.14 -12.91
N ILE A 156 -13.49 14.89 -13.06
CA ILE A 156 -13.47 16.08 -13.89
C ILE A 156 -12.76 15.72 -15.18
N ALA A 157 -13.49 15.83 -16.29
CA ALA A 157 -13.02 15.39 -17.60
C ALA A 157 -13.13 16.51 -18.63
N THR A 158 -12.30 16.41 -19.65
CA THR A 158 -12.33 17.35 -20.78
C THR A 158 -13.58 17.12 -21.64
N SER A 159 -14.18 18.21 -22.13
CA SER A 159 -15.16 18.18 -23.21
C SER A 159 -14.73 19.11 -24.35
N THR A 160 -15.34 18.91 -25.51
CA THR A 160 -15.09 19.77 -26.65
C THR A 160 -15.66 21.18 -26.39
N PRO A 161 -14.85 22.26 -26.47
CA PRO A 161 -15.33 23.59 -26.26
C PRO A 161 -16.15 24.10 -27.45
N GLU A 162 -17.00 25.09 -27.21
CA GLU A 162 -17.76 25.79 -28.27
C GLU A 162 -16.90 26.74 -29.10
N TRP A 163 -15.76 27.19 -28.55
CA TRP A 163 -14.82 28.03 -29.27
C TRP A 163 -13.87 27.21 -30.14
N ARG A 164 -13.32 27.85 -31.16
CA ARG A 164 -12.35 27.23 -32.08
C ARG A 164 -11.00 27.01 -31.38
N CYS A 165 -10.57 25.77 -31.33
CA CYS A 165 -9.25 25.42 -30.83
C CYS A 165 -8.14 25.71 -31.88
N PRO A 166 -6.89 25.95 -31.44
CA PRO A 166 -5.74 25.99 -32.32
C PRO A 166 -5.61 24.73 -33.19
N ASP A 167 -5.00 24.85 -34.36
CA ASP A 167 -4.87 23.76 -35.34
C ASP A 167 -3.65 22.85 -35.02
N ASP A 168 -3.64 22.25 -33.83
CA ASP A 168 -2.55 21.39 -33.33
C ASP A 168 -3.08 20.08 -32.71
N ALA A 169 -4.17 19.55 -33.26
CA ALA A 169 -4.82 18.34 -32.75
C ALA A 169 -3.88 17.15 -32.60
N ALA A 170 -2.99 16.94 -33.60
CA ALA A 170 -2.02 15.84 -33.57
C ALA A 170 -1.00 15.98 -32.40
N ALA A 171 -0.61 17.22 -32.08
CA ALA A 171 0.26 17.47 -30.92
C ALA A 171 -0.46 17.18 -29.60
N ARG A 172 -1.76 17.55 -29.49
CA ARG A 172 -2.59 17.25 -28.32
C ARG A 172 -2.77 15.76 -28.14
N ASP A 173 -3.10 15.03 -29.19
CA ASP A 173 -3.24 13.57 -29.12
C ASP A 173 -1.94 12.90 -28.68
N ARG A 174 -0.80 13.36 -29.17
CA ARG A 174 0.52 12.87 -28.76
C ARG A 174 0.82 13.17 -27.29
N ALA A 175 0.57 14.39 -26.86
CA ALA A 175 0.76 14.81 -25.47
C ALA A 175 -0.07 13.95 -24.51
N TRP A 176 -1.34 13.76 -24.82
CA TRP A 176 -2.22 12.93 -23.98
C TRP A 176 -1.87 11.44 -24.04
N THR A 177 -1.43 10.92 -25.18
CA THR A 177 -0.89 9.56 -25.26
C THR A 177 0.32 9.39 -24.37
N PHE A 178 1.23 10.38 -24.34
CA PHE A 178 2.39 10.38 -23.48
C PHE A 178 2.02 10.50 -22.00
N LEU A 179 1.13 11.42 -21.62
CA LEU A 179 0.66 11.56 -20.24
C LEU A 179 -0.01 10.28 -19.72
N ARG A 180 -0.86 9.66 -20.54
CA ARG A 180 -1.50 8.38 -20.20
C ARG A 180 -0.47 7.27 -20.00
N PHE A 181 0.52 7.20 -20.88
CA PHE A 181 1.63 6.25 -20.73
C PHE A 181 2.37 6.44 -19.39
N LEU A 182 2.68 7.68 -19.02
CA LEU A 182 3.34 7.98 -17.73
C LEU A 182 2.55 7.52 -16.53
N VAL A 183 1.23 7.74 -16.52
CA VAL A 183 0.37 7.48 -15.37
C VAL A 183 -0.02 6.00 -15.27
N SER A 184 -0.50 5.42 -16.36
CA SER A 184 -1.12 4.09 -16.38
C SER A 184 -0.29 3.01 -17.07
N GLY A 185 0.78 3.36 -17.78
CA GLY A 185 1.54 2.45 -18.62
C GLY A 185 0.82 2.04 -19.91
N THR A 186 -0.36 2.64 -20.19
CA THR A 186 -1.16 2.33 -21.39
C THR A 186 -1.01 3.42 -22.45
N GLY A 187 -1.37 3.13 -23.70
CA GLY A 187 -1.30 4.12 -24.77
C GLY A 187 0.14 4.46 -25.16
N ARG A 188 0.97 3.43 -25.35
CA ARG A 188 2.40 3.60 -25.66
C ARG A 188 2.65 4.54 -26.83
N PRO A 189 3.31 5.70 -26.62
CA PRO A 189 3.75 6.54 -27.72
C PRO A 189 4.90 5.88 -28.49
N GLY A 190 5.15 6.31 -29.72
CA GLY A 190 6.32 5.87 -30.48
C GLY A 190 7.59 6.44 -29.86
N PHE A 191 8.42 5.62 -29.24
CA PHE A 191 9.72 6.00 -28.70
C PHE A 191 10.85 5.62 -29.65
N ALA A 192 11.89 6.45 -29.72
CA ALA A 192 13.17 6.13 -30.33
C ALA A 192 13.89 5.03 -29.51
N GLN A 193 14.99 4.46 -30.06
CA GLN A 193 15.79 3.45 -29.36
C GLN A 193 16.38 3.95 -28.05
N GLY A 194 16.62 5.25 -27.93
CA GLY A 194 17.00 5.91 -26.69
C GLY A 194 16.25 7.22 -26.56
N VAL A 195 15.71 7.48 -25.38
CA VAL A 195 15.02 8.72 -25.06
C VAL A 195 15.84 9.48 -24.04
N ARG A 196 16.29 10.67 -24.39
CA ARG A 196 17.04 11.54 -23.50
C ARG A 196 16.12 12.28 -22.56
N LEU A 197 16.39 12.25 -21.28
CA LEU A 197 15.63 12.94 -20.25
C LEU A 197 16.41 14.13 -19.71
N PHE A 198 15.77 15.28 -19.72
CA PHE A 198 16.30 16.53 -19.21
C PHE A 198 15.43 17.05 -18.07
N VAL A 199 16.06 17.61 -17.06
CA VAL A 199 15.39 18.33 -15.97
C VAL A 199 16.02 19.70 -15.86
N ASP A 200 15.20 20.73 -15.93
CA ASP A 200 15.60 22.15 -15.83
C ASP A 200 16.77 22.54 -16.77
N GLY A 201 16.79 21.92 -17.94
CA GLY A 201 17.79 22.17 -18.98
C GLY A 201 18.98 21.26 -18.99
N GLU A 202 19.18 20.43 -17.96
CA GLU A 202 20.31 19.51 -17.83
C GLU A 202 19.91 18.07 -18.20
N GLU A 203 20.76 17.35 -18.96
CA GLU A 203 20.53 15.95 -19.26
C GLU A 203 20.81 15.09 -18.01
N VAL A 204 19.79 14.38 -17.53
CA VAL A 204 19.88 13.58 -16.31
C VAL A 204 20.08 12.09 -16.60
N THR A 205 19.54 11.58 -17.70
CA THR A 205 19.69 10.17 -18.10
C THR A 205 19.25 9.92 -19.54
N VAL A 206 19.59 8.75 -20.05
CA VAL A 206 19.08 8.21 -21.31
C VAL A 206 18.36 6.91 -21.02
N VAL A 207 17.07 6.85 -21.31
CA VAL A 207 16.25 5.64 -21.15
C VAL A 207 16.36 4.81 -22.43
N GLY A 208 16.79 3.56 -22.29
CA GLY A 208 16.91 2.65 -23.45
C GLY A 208 15.57 2.23 -24.04
N GLY A 209 15.57 1.69 -25.25
CA GLY A 209 14.34 1.30 -25.97
C GLY A 209 13.44 0.32 -25.21
N ALA A 210 13.99 -0.61 -24.45
CA ALA A 210 13.22 -1.51 -23.60
C ALA A 210 12.64 -0.79 -22.38
N GLU A 211 13.43 0.05 -21.74
CA GLU A 211 13.02 0.84 -20.54
C GLU A 211 12.06 1.96 -20.90
N SER A 212 12.20 2.58 -22.10
CA SER A 212 11.25 3.58 -22.58
C SER A 212 9.83 3.02 -22.83
N ALA A 213 9.70 1.70 -22.87
CA ALA A 213 8.42 1.01 -22.92
C ALA A 213 7.85 0.67 -21.54
N ASP A 214 8.63 0.87 -20.48
CA ASP A 214 8.26 0.56 -19.09
C ASP A 214 8.06 1.85 -18.30
N THR A 215 6.85 2.02 -17.77
CA THR A 215 6.49 3.17 -16.92
C THR A 215 7.44 3.38 -15.72
N PRO A 216 7.95 2.34 -15.05
CA PRO A 216 8.91 2.52 -13.95
C PRO A 216 10.17 3.30 -14.33
N GLY A 217 10.69 3.16 -15.54
CA GLY A 217 11.86 3.92 -16.01
C GLY A 217 11.66 5.43 -16.03
N TRP A 218 10.41 5.91 -16.11
CA TRP A 218 10.04 7.32 -16.11
C TRP A 218 9.66 7.86 -14.72
N ARG A 219 9.46 6.96 -13.75
CA ARG A 219 8.81 7.28 -12.46
C ARG A 219 9.52 8.37 -11.66
N SER A 220 10.81 8.26 -11.51
CA SER A 220 11.58 9.21 -10.69
C SER A 220 11.87 10.54 -11.38
N VAL A 221 11.86 10.59 -12.71
CA VAL A 221 12.27 11.78 -13.47
C VAL A 221 11.08 12.59 -13.97
N VAL A 222 10.11 11.94 -14.60
CA VAL A 222 8.99 12.63 -15.25
C VAL A 222 7.65 12.28 -14.62
N ARG A 223 7.40 11.00 -14.34
CA ARG A 223 6.11 10.53 -13.85
C ARG A 223 5.74 11.11 -12.48
N ASP A 224 6.66 11.04 -11.51
CA ASP A 224 6.34 11.46 -10.14
C ASP A 224 6.07 12.96 -10.04
N PRO A 225 6.83 13.87 -10.69
CA PRO A 225 6.47 15.27 -10.78
C PRO A 225 5.10 15.52 -11.43
N VAL A 226 4.75 14.79 -12.50
CA VAL A 226 3.43 14.93 -13.15
C VAL A 226 2.31 14.49 -12.21
N LEU A 227 2.45 13.37 -11.52
CA LEU A 227 1.47 12.89 -10.55
C LEU A 227 1.34 13.83 -9.35
N ASP A 228 2.45 14.37 -8.86
CA ASP A 228 2.43 15.36 -7.78
C ASP A 228 1.64 16.60 -8.18
N TYR A 229 1.89 17.12 -9.38
CA TYR A 229 1.12 18.25 -9.93
C TYR A 229 -0.36 17.91 -10.12
N ALA A 230 -0.67 16.75 -10.66
CA ALA A 230 -2.04 16.33 -10.91
C ALA A 230 -2.84 16.08 -9.61
N SER A 231 -2.15 15.79 -8.50
CA SER A 231 -2.78 15.57 -7.18
C SER A 231 -2.93 16.84 -6.35
N ARG A 232 -2.31 17.96 -6.74
CA ARG A 232 -2.43 19.20 -5.99
C ARG A 232 -3.84 19.77 -6.11
N PRO A 233 -4.45 20.20 -4.99
CA PRO A 233 -5.68 20.95 -5.04
C PRO A 233 -5.40 22.27 -5.78
N ALA A 234 -6.07 22.50 -6.91
CA ALA A 234 -5.92 23.75 -7.63
C ALA A 234 -6.67 24.88 -6.92
N ALA A 235 -6.18 26.10 -7.05
CA ALA A 235 -6.80 27.28 -6.48
C ALA A 235 -8.07 27.72 -7.25
N ASN A 236 -8.39 27.08 -8.38
CA ASN A 236 -9.67 27.30 -9.06
C ASN A 236 -10.82 26.60 -8.30
N PRO A 237 -12.09 27.01 -8.49
CA PRO A 237 -13.23 26.42 -7.79
C PRO A 237 -13.40 24.91 -7.98
N LEU A 238 -12.75 24.34 -8.99
CA LEU A 238 -12.81 22.91 -9.31
C LEU A 238 -11.58 22.13 -8.81
N GLY A 239 -10.55 22.84 -8.28
CA GLY A 239 -9.41 22.18 -7.69
C GLY A 239 -8.49 21.43 -8.67
N GLN A 240 -8.57 21.64 -9.98
CA GLN A 240 -7.94 20.77 -10.98
C GLN A 240 -6.82 21.43 -11.75
N PRO A 241 -5.78 20.69 -12.16
CA PRO A 241 -4.76 21.22 -13.05
C PRO A 241 -5.36 21.50 -14.43
N VAL A 242 -4.94 22.60 -15.01
CA VAL A 242 -5.22 22.92 -16.42
C VAL A 242 -4.07 22.36 -17.25
N VAL A 243 -4.41 21.56 -18.25
CA VAL A 243 -3.44 21.01 -19.20
C VAL A 243 -3.50 21.81 -20.49
N SER A 244 -2.43 22.54 -20.81
CA SER A 244 -2.26 23.24 -22.04
C SER A 244 -1.28 22.52 -22.94
N VAL A 245 -1.64 22.30 -24.20
CA VAL A 245 -0.77 21.68 -25.20
C VAL A 245 -0.59 22.65 -26.35
N SER A 246 0.65 22.89 -26.75
CA SER A 246 1.00 23.68 -27.92
C SER A 246 2.05 22.97 -28.76
N TYR A 247 2.07 23.31 -30.05
CA TYR A 247 3.07 22.84 -31.00
C TYR A 247 3.80 24.02 -31.59
N GLY A 248 5.11 24.04 -31.47
CA GLY A 248 5.90 25.17 -31.93
C GLY A 248 7.36 25.11 -31.52
N VAL A 249 8.08 26.16 -31.78
CA VAL A 249 9.43 26.35 -31.27
C VAL A 249 9.32 26.98 -29.88
N PRO A 250 9.68 26.24 -28.83
CA PRO A 250 9.60 26.76 -27.47
C PRO A 250 10.52 27.99 -27.29
N PRO A 251 10.21 28.88 -26.35
CA PRO A 251 11.06 30.02 -26.03
C PRO A 251 12.44 29.56 -25.55
N PRO A 252 13.48 30.42 -25.61
CA PRO A 252 14.86 30.06 -25.27
C PRO A 252 15.03 29.67 -23.80
N THR A 253 14.14 30.14 -22.94
CA THR A 253 14.09 29.77 -21.52
C THR A 253 12.70 29.32 -21.13
N THR A 254 12.60 28.40 -20.15
CA THR A 254 11.33 27.94 -19.60
C THR A 254 11.44 27.91 -18.08
N CYS A 255 10.52 28.56 -17.38
CA CYS A 255 10.57 28.67 -15.93
C CYS A 255 11.90 29.22 -15.37
N GLY A 256 12.56 30.11 -16.11
CA GLY A 256 13.88 30.63 -15.74
C GLY A 256 15.06 29.73 -16.08
N HIS A 257 14.82 28.51 -16.59
CA HIS A 257 15.86 27.59 -16.99
C HIS A 257 16.17 27.66 -18.48
N PRO A 258 17.44 27.43 -18.90
CA PRO A 258 17.78 27.35 -20.31
C PRO A 258 17.07 26.16 -20.95
N ARG A 259 16.68 26.31 -22.19
CA ARG A 259 16.02 25.24 -22.93
C ARG A 259 17.01 24.15 -23.31
N ALA A 260 16.66 22.89 -22.95
CA ALA A 260 17.33 21.71 -23.49
C ALA A 260 16.78 21.38 -24.89
N THR A 261 17.67 21.10 -25.83
CA THR A 261 17.29 20.59 -27.16
C THR A 261 18.19 19.38 -27.43
N PRO A 262 17.66 18.16 -27.46
CA PRO A 262 18.44 16.97 -27.74
C PRO A 262 19.07 17.03 -29.13
N ALA A 263 20.30 16.49 -29.26
CA ALA A 263 20.92 16.35 -30.57
C ALA A 263 20.05 15.45 -31.46
N GLY A 264 19.81 15.88 -32.69
CA GLY A 264 18.97 15.17 -33.67
C GLY A 264 17.46 15.30 -33.45
N ALA A 265 17.03 16.17 -32.52
CA ALA A 265 15.62 16.52 -32.38
C ALA A 265 15.15 17.32 -33.58
N VAL A 266 13.93 17.03 -34.04
CA VAL A 266 13.24 17.79 -35.08
C VAL A 266 12.38 18.86 -34.41
N LEU A 267 12.50 20.08 -34.88
CA LEU A 267 11.65 21.18 -34.46
C LEU A 267 10.61 21.48 -35.54
N PRO A 268 9.40 21.87 -35.18
CA PRO A 268 8.87 22.18 -33.83
C PRO A 268 8.64 20.99 -32.94
N SER A 269 8.57 21.24 -31.62
CA SER A 269 8.30 20.23 -30.57
C SER A 269 6.88 20.40 -30.00
N THR A 270 6.40 19.35 -29.32
CA THR A 270 5.14 19.38 -28.56
C THR A 270 5.43 19.81 -27.12
N ARG A 271 4.78 20.89 -26.68
CA ARG A 271 4.88 21.39 -25.31
C ARG A 271 3.60 21.12 -24.54
N VAL A 272 3.73 20.55 -23.38
CA VAL A 272 2.66 20.33 -22.39
C VAL A 272 2.96 21.19 -21.17
N VAL A 273 2.00 21.98 -20.74
CA VAL A 273 2.10 22.78 -19.53
C VAL A 273 0.96 22.40 -18.60
N LEU A 274 1.30 21.93 -17.40
CA LEU A 274 0.36 21.68 -16.33
C LEU A 274 0.42 22.85 -15.36
N THR A 275 -0.65 23.60 -15.27
CA THR A 275 -0.82 24.70 -14.31
C THR A 275 -1.79 24.26 -13.22
N VAL A 276 -1.40 24.46 -11.96
CA VAL A 276 -2.26 24.23 -10.81
C VAL A 276 -2.66 25.58 -10.26
N GLY A 277 -3.95 25.83 -10.32
CA GLY A 277 -4.55 27.01 -9.71
C GLY A 277 -3.86 28.32 -10.09
N GLY A 278 -4.40 29.03 -10.94
CA GLY A 278 -3.96 30.37 -11.28
C GLY A 278 -5.17 31.19 -11.67
N ASP A 279 -5.07 32.47 -11.45
CA ASP A 279 -5.96 33.51 -11.96
C ASP A 279 -5.97 33.61 -13.49
N GLY A 280 -5.38 32.62 -14.19
CA GLY A 280 -5.24 32.61 -15.63
C GLY A 280 -4.12 33.55 -16.14
N SER A 281 -3.26 34.04 -15.23
CA SER A 281 -2.13 34.87 -15.66
C SER A 281 -1.14 33.99 -16.44
N SER A 282 -0.79 34.40 -17.62
CA SER A 282 0.17 33.75 -18.53
C SER A 282 1.58 33.62 -17.96
N ASP A 283 1.83 34.21 -16.79
CA ASP A 283 3.13 34.30 -16.14
C ASP A 283 3.35 33.20 -15.08
N ALA A 284 2.30 32.44 -14.74
CA ALA A 284 2.45 31.30 -13.82
C ALA A 284 3.21 30.18 -14.54
N CYS A 285 4.47 29.99 -14.19
CA CYS A 285 5.23 28.85 -14.67
C CYS A 285 4.65 27.56 -14.09
N GLY A 286 3.95 26.81 -14.92
CA GLY A 286 3.49 25.48 -14.61
C GLY A 286 4.59 24.42 -14.80
N LEU A 287 4.32 23.19 -14.39
CA LEU A 287 5.16 22.06 -14.77
C LEU A 287 5.13 21.93 -16.30
N THR A 288 6.26 22.14 -16.93
CA THR A 288 6.36 22.13 -18.39
C THR A 288 7.09 20.89 -18.88
N ILE A 289 6.56 20.25 -19.90
CA ILE A 289 7.17 19.09 -20.56
C ILE A 289 7.29 19.40 -22.06
N ASP A 290 8.50 19.34 -22.58
CA ASP A 290 8.75 19.37 -24.03
C ASP A 290 9.01 17.96 -24.54
N LEU A 291 8.25 17.53 -25.55
CA LEU A 291 8.43 16.28 -26.27
C LEU A 291 9.10 16.55 -27.61
N PHE A 292 10.28 15.95 -27.81
CA PHE A 292 11.07 16.09 -29.01
C PHE A 292 11.01 14.84 -29.86
N ASP A 293 10.73 14.98 -31.13
CA ASP A 293 10.74 13.87 -32.08
C ASP A 293 12.08 13.77 -32.82
N ASN A 294 12.38 12.59 -33.29
CA ASN A 294 13.42 12.37 -34.29
C ASN A 294 12.81 12.47 -35.70
N VAL A 295 13.66 12.32 -36.73
CA VAL A 295 13.24 12.38 -38.14
C VAL A 295 12.19 11.32 -38.55
N LEU A 296 11.99 10.29 -37.72
CA LEU A 296 10.99 9.24 -37.95
C LEU A 296 9.68 9.50 -37.18
N GLY A 297 9.58 10.63 -36.49
CA GLY A 297 8.42 11.00 -35.68
C GLY A 297 8.31 10.26 -34.33
N ALA A 298 9.38 9.56 -33.90
CA ALA A 298 9.44 8.92 -32.61
C ALA A 298 10.01 9.87 -31.56
N ILE A 299 9.45 9.82 -30.32
CA ILE A 299 9.95 10.63 -29.21
C ILE A 299 11.38 10.21 -28.88
N SER A 300 12.33 11.13 -29.05
CA SER A 300 13.75 10.95 -28.81
C SER A 300 14.27 11.75 -27.62
N GLY A 301 13.46 12.68 -27.11
CA GLY A 301 13.81 13.46 -25.94
C GLY A 301 12.58 13.95 -25.20
N VAL A 302 12.71 14.07 -23.90
CA VAL A 302 11.72 14.66 -22.99
C VAL A 302 12.44 15.63 -22.08
N ALA A 303 12.03 16.88 -22.04
CA ALA A 303 12.54 17.88 -21.12
C ALA A 303 11.45 18.31 -20.16
N LEU A 304 11.73 18.16 -18.85
CA LEU A 304 10.87 18.58 -17.76
C LEU A 304 11.44 19.88 -17.17
N TYR A 305 10.56 20.85 -16.97
CA TYR A 305 10.91 22.10 -16.31
C TYR A 305 10.00 22.29 -15.11
N THR A 306 10.62 22.37 -13.94
CA THR A 306 9.92 22.60 -12.69
C THR A 306 9.70 24.10 -12.48
N PRO A 307 8.57 24.53 -11.93
CA PRO A 307 8.39 25.92 -11.56
C PRO A 307 9.43 26.29 -10.51
N SER A 308 10.19 27.35 -10.77
CA SER A 308 11.07 27.90 -9.74
C SER A 308 10.25 28.28 -8.52
N PRO A 309 10.68 27.94 -7.28
CA PRO A 309 10.01 28.44 -6.10
C PRO A 309 9.97 29.97 -6.17
N PRO A 310 8.88 30.63 -5.73
CA PRO A 310 8.82 32.08 -5.71
C PRO A 310 10.04 32.60 -4.93
N ALA A 311 10.74 33.57 -5.52
CA ALA A 311 11.87 34.22 -4.86
C ALA A 311 11.39 34.77 -3.51
N GLN A 312 11.97 34.27 -2.43
CA GLN A 312 11.68 34.70 -1.05
C GLN A 312 12.20 36.11 -0.81
#